data_07156c10684366e1cd2c60983f8ce53d
#
_entry.id   07156c10684366e1cd2c60983f8ce53d
#
_cell.length_a   1.000
_cell.length_b   1.000
_cell.length_c   1.000
_cell.angle_alpha   90.00
_cell.angle_beta   90.00
_cell.angle_gamma   90.00
#
_symmetry.space_group_name_H-M   'P 1'
#
loop_
_entity.id
_entity.type
_entity.pdbx_description
1 polymer ?
#
loop_
_entity_poly.entity_id
_entity_poly.type
_entity_poly.pdbx_seq_one_letter_code
_entity_poly.pdbx_strand_id
1 'polypeptide(L)'
;MTQRTISKTLRLLPAAVLLACAGAHADDAAAPNELRLGAYFVHYKTTAHDLSGPYTPAGINIRVGNVTTTYITYVRHLDDNWALELAGGIPPTAKTYGKGPATVGSVPFNNQEVATAKWFSPSLLLDYRFLTPASPVRPFVGLGVNYTRFYKLDSTPAGDAANGGPTRVRLSTSFGPAATVGGSWQDTREINVIASFSAARVNSNYRSDTAGVIRTTSIRFNPRAFILAAGYSF
;
A
#
# COMPACT_ATOMS: atom_id res chain seq x y z
N MET A 1 -18.00 -24.30 41.16
CA MET A 1 -17.65 -24.34 39.71
C MET A 1 -17.28 -22.95 39.30
N THR A 2 -15.98 -22.68 39.21
CA THR A 2 -15.42 -21.33 39.05
C THR A 2 -15.08 -21.13 37.55
N GLN A 3 -15.79 -20.25 36.88
CA GLN A 3 -15.48 -19.86 35.49
C GLN A 3 -14.26 -18.94 35.51
N ARG A 4 -13.18 -19.34 34.85
CA ARG A 4 -12.02 -18.51 34.57
C ARG A 4 -12.27 -17.72 33.27
N THR A 5 -12.49 -16.43 33.43
CA THR A 5 -12.50 -15.45 32.35
C THR A 5 -11.06 -15.19 31.88
N ILE A 6 -10.70 -15.64 30.68
CA ILE A 6 -9.41 -15.33 30.05
C ILE A 6 -9.53 -13.99 29.34
N SER A 7 -9.02 -12.95 29.96
CA SER A 7 -8.87 -11.64 29.33
C SER A 7 -7.67 -11.68 28.35
N LYS A 8 -7.94 -11.63 27.07
CA LYS A 8 -6.92 -11.42 26.02
C LYS A 8 -6.56 -9.95 25.97
N THR A 9 -5.60 -9.51 26.75
CA THR A 9 -4.95 -8.20 26.59
C THR A 9 -4.15 -8.20 25.30
N LEU A 10 -4.67 -7.52 24.30
CA LEU A 10 -3.99 -7.18 23.07
C LEU A 10 -2.89 -6.17 23.40
N ARG A 11 -1.65 -6.63 23.52
CA ARG A 11 -0.50 -5.75 23.69
C ARG A 11 -0.24 -5.03 22.35
N LEU A 12 -0.70 -3.79 22.27
CA LEU A 12 -0.21 -2.80 21.30
C LEU A 12 1.25 -2.50 21.69
N LEU A 13 2.20 -2.99 20.90
CA LEU A 13 3.57 -2.49 20.96
C LEU A 13 3.53 -1.05 20.39
N PRO A 14 3.94 -0.04 21.16
CA PRO A 14 4.22 1.26 20.60
C PRO A 14 5.48 1.10 19.76
N ALA A 15 5.37 1.36 18.46
CA ALA A 15 6.53 1.62 17.61
C ALA A 15 7.15 2.92 18.13
N ALA A 16 8.12 2.79 19.01
CA ALA A 16 8.96 3.90 19.44
C ALA A 16 9.80 4.30 18.21
N VAL A 17 9.37 5.37 17.55
CA VAL A 17 10.21 6.11 16.62
C VAL A 17 11.30 6.73 17.48
N LEU A 18 12.48 6.11 17.50
CA LEU A 18 13.70 6.69 18.04
C LEU A 18 14.07 7.89 17.17
N LEU A 19 13.57 9.07 17.54
CA LEU A 19 14.19 10.33 17.16
C LEU A 19 15.53 10.42 17.91
N ALA A 20 16.58 9.93 17.29
CA ALA A 20 17.92 10.27 17.71
C ALA A 20 18.16 11.74 17.36
N CYS A 21 17.95 12.63 18.31
CA CYS A 21 18.50 13.98 18.28
C CYS A 21 20.02 13.88 18.34
N ALA A 22 20.68 13.71 17.20
CA ALA A 22 22.11 13.97 17.08
C ALA A 22 22.28 15.49 17.05
N GLY A 23 23.09 15.99 17.98
CA GLY A 23 23.33 17.40 18.23
C GLY A 23 23.72 18.16 16.96
N ALA A 24 23.20 19.36 16.87
CA ALA A 24 23.54 20.33 15.85
C ALA A 24 25.02 20.72 15.98
N HIS A 25 25.81 20.26 15.02
CA HIS A 25 26.98 20.97 14.60
C HIS A 25 26.58 21.80 13.39
N ALA A 26 26.57 23.11 13.56
CA ALA A 26 26.34 24.07 12.49
C ALA A 26 27.59 24.14 11.63
N ASP A 27 27.67 23.27 10.64
CA ASP A 27 28.44 23.47 9.41
C ASP A 27 27.43 23.48 8.25
N ASP A 28 27.76 24.15 7.14
CA ASP A 28 26.95 24.35 5.92
C ASP A 28 26.43 23.06 5.25
N ALA A 29 26.28 21.99 5.99
CA ALA A 29 25.76 20.72 5.55
C ALA A 29 24.25 20.82 5.26
N ALA A 30 23.83 20.36 4.10
CA ALA A 30 22.43 20.24 3.74
C ALA A 30 21.64 19.52 4.84
N ALA A 31 20.46 20.03 5.18
CA ALA A 31 19.60 19.47 6.22
C ALA A 31 19.42 17.96 6.04
N PRO A 32 19.75 17.14 7.06
CA PRO A 32 19.83 15.69 6.88
C PRO A 32 18.46 15.00 6.83
N ASN A 33 17.40 15.72 7.15
CA ASN A 33 16.05 15.16 7.21
C ASN A 33 15.11 15.88 6.24
N GLU A 34 14.19 15.14 5.67
CA GLU A 34 13.17 15.68 4.78
C GLU A 34 11.83 14.98 5.05
N LEU A 35 10.78 15.78 5.20
CA LEU A 35 9.41 15.31 5.27
C LEU A 35 8.69 15.68 3.97
N ARG A 36 8.06 14.69 3.32
CA ARG A 36 7.31 14.88 2.08
C ARG A 36 5.83 14.67 2.31
N LEU A 37 5.02 15.57 1.76
CA LEU A 37 3.55 15.48 1.78
C LEU A 37 3.01 15.71 0.38
N GLY A 38 2.08 14.86 -0.06
CA GLY A 38 1.56 14.98 -1.42
C GLY A 38 0.41 14.04 -1.75
N ALA A 39 0.23 13.84 -3.05
CA ALA A 39 -0.77 12.95 -3.61
C ALA A 39 -0.12 11.65 -4.10
N TYR A 40 -0.81 10.53 -3.85
CA TYR A 40 -0.40 9.17 -4.18
C TYR A 40 -1.48 8.53 -5.06
N PHE A 41 -1.22 8.43 -6.36
CA PHE A 41 -2.14 7.87 -7.36
C PHE A 41 -1.74 6.42 -7.62
N VAL A 42 -2.49 5.47 -7.06
CA VAL A 42 -2.18 4.04 -7.15
C VAL A 42 -3.04 3.36 -8.20
N HIS A 43 -2.38 2.80 -9.19
CA HIS A 43 -2.97 1.95 -10.22
C HIS A 43 -2.62 0.49 -9.96
N TYR A 44 -3.62 -0.39 -9.89
CA TYR A 44 -3.41 -1.82 -9.67
C TYR A 44 -3.44 -2.58 -11.00
N LYS A 45 -2.32 -3.25 -11.32
CA LYS A 45 -2.29 -4.27 -12.36
C LYS A 45 -2.58 -5.63 -11.74
N THR A 46 -3.80 -5.80 -11.25
CA THR A 46 -4.24 -7.02 -10.56
C THR A 46 -4.23 -8.22 -11.48
N THR A 47 -3.59 -9.29 -11.06
CA THR A 47 -3.72 -10.62 -11.65
C THR A 47 -4.13 -11.56 -10.53
N ALA A 48 -5.33 -12.15 -10.65
CA ALA A 48 -5.81 -13.16 -9.72
C ALA A 48 -6.06 -14.46 -10.51
N HIS A 49 -5.81 -15.58 -9.88
CA HIS A 49 -6.27 -16.86 -10.40
C HIS A 49 -7.79 -16.97 -10.22
N ASP A 50 -8.42 -17.89 -10.93
CA ASP A 50 -9.84 -18.15 -10.74
C ASP A 50 -10.12 -18.55 -9.30
N LEU A 51 -11.28 -18.16 -8.81
CA LEU A 51 -11.75 -18.53 -7.49
C LEU A 51 -11.96 -20.06 -7.44
N SER A 52 -11.42 -20.69 -6.44
CA SER A 52 -11.53 -22.14 -6.21
C SER A 52 -12.36 -22.41 -4.95
N GLY A 53 -13.21 -23.43 -5.01
CA GLY A 53 -14.04 -23.85 -3.88
C GLY A 53 -15.41 -24.38 -4.34
N PRO A 54 -16.23 -24.89 -3.38
CA PRO A 54 -17.55 -25.40 -3.69
C PRO A 54 -18.45 -24.37 -4.37
N TYR A 55 -19.27 -24.82 -5.33
CA TYR A 55 -20.25 -23.99 -6.04
C TYR A 55 -19.65 -22.76 -6.75
N THR A 56 -18.40 -22.84 -7.17
CA THR A 56 -17.72 -21.74 -7.87
C THR A 56 -17.65 -22.07 -9.37
N PRO A 57 -18.31 -21.29 -10.25
CA PRO A 57 -18.18 -21.46 -11.69
C PRO A 57 -16.74 -21.17 -12.15
N ALA A 58 -16.34 -21.81 -13.25
CA ALA A 58 -15.05 -21.52 -13.88
C ALA A 58 -14.99 -20.08 -14.42
N GLY A 59 -13.81 -19.49 -14.44
CA GLY A 59 -13.59 -18.15 -14.97
C GLY A 59 -14.02 -17.00 -14.04
N ILE A 60 -14.40 -17.29 -12.78
CA ILE A 60 -14.74 -16.28 -11.79
C ILE A 60 -13.48 -15.74 -11.15
N ASN A 61 -13.30 -14.44 -11.28
CA ASN A 61 -12.09 -13.72 -10.89
C ASN A 61 -12.45 -12.35 -10.27
N ILE A 62 -11.46 -11.60 -9.83
CA ILE A 62 -11.64 -10.25 -9.27
C ILE A 62 -10.60 -9.27 -9.81
N ARG A 63 -10.94 -7.99 -9.82
CA ARG A 63 -10.02 -6.89 -10.04
C ARG A 63 -10.15 -5.83 -8.96
N VAL A 64 -9.07 -5.13 -8.66
CA VAL A 64 -9.05 -4.04 -7.69
C VAL A 64 -9.10 -2.70 -8.42
N GLY A 65 -9.94 -1.79 -7.93
CA GLY A 65 -10.03 -0.43 -8.44
C GLY A 65 -8.87 0.44 -8.02
N ASN A 66 -8.52 1.40 -8.85
CA ASN A 66 -7.48 2.38 -8.53
C ASN A 66 -7.88 3.24 -7.34
N VAL A 67 -6.90 3.77 -6.63
CA VAL A 67 -7.12 4.67 -5.49
C VAL A 67 -6.20 5.87 -5.57
N THR A 68 -6.69 6.98 -5.01
CA THR A 68 -5.88 8.17 -4.74
C THR A 68 -5.91 8.42 -3.24
N THR A 69 -4.75 8.69 -2.64
CA THR A 69 -4.64 8.96 -1.21
C THR A 69 -3.51 9.95 -0.93
N THR A 70 -3.40 10.39 0.31
CA THR A 70 -2.32 11.27 0.76
C THR A 70 -1.03 10.47 0.90
N TYR A 71 0.04 10.99 0.33
CA TYR A 71 1.41 10.50 0.48
C TYR A 71 2.08 11.23 1.63
N ILE A 72 2.72 10.48 2.53
CA ILE A 72 3.51 11.00 3.65
C ILE A 72 4.77 10.16 3.70
N THR A 73 5.94 10.84 3.66
CA THR A 73 7.23 10.16 3.58
C THR A 73 8.26 10.91 4.40
N TYR A 74 9.05 10.16 5.13
CA TYR A 74 10.24 10.66 5.79
C TYR A 74 11.48 10.16 5.05
N VAL A 75 12.40 11.08 4.77
CA VAL A 75 13.69 10.81 4.12
C VAL A 75 14.82 11.25 5.03
N ARG A 76 15.77 10.35 5.24
CA ARG A 76 17.04 10.64 5.90
C ARG A 76 18.16 10.65 4.87
N HIS A 77 18.74 11.81 4.61
CA HIS A 77 19.94 11.92 3.79
C HIS A 77 21.14 11.37 4.58
N LEU A 78 21.82 10.38 4.01
CA LEU A 78 22.99 9.73 4.61
C LEU A 78 24.27 10.46 4.20
N ASP A 79 24.28 10.91 2.96
CA ASP A 79 25.30 11.75 2.34
C ASP A 79 24.70 12.53 1.16
N ASP A 80 25.52 13.14 0.32
CA ASP A 80 25.09 13.92 -0.84
C ASP A 80 24.27 13.10 -1.85
N ASN A 81 24.52 11.81 -1.97
CA ASN A 81 23.93 10.95 -2.99
C ASN A 81 23.01 9.88 -2.43
N TRP A 82 23.19 9.45 -1.19
CA TRP A 82 22.39 8.37 -0.61
C TRP A 82 21.37 8.88 0.40
N ALA A 83 20.18 8.32 0.34
CA ALA A 83 19.12 8.61 1.31
C ALA A 83 18.35 7.34 1.66
N LEU A 84 17.84 7.27 2.88
CA LEU A 84 16.93 6.25 3.35
C LEU A 84 15.52 6.86 3.39
N GLU A 85 14.60 6.30 2.62
CA GLU A 85 13.22 6.75 2.50
C GLU A 85 12.26 5.77 3.18
N LEU A 86 11.46 6.27 4.13
CA LEU A 86 10.32 5.55 4.69
C LEU A 86 9.04 6.14 4.09
N ALA A 87 8.56 5.52 3.03
CA ALA A 87 7.37 5.94 2.30
C ALA A 87 6.10 5.31 2.84
N GLY A 88 5.03 6.09 2.90
CA GLY A 88 3.72 5.63 3.34
C GLY A 88 2.61 6.58 2.90
N GLY A 89 1.50 6.56 3.62
CA GLY A 89 0.38 7.43 3.37
C GLY A 89 -0.83 7.09 4.24
N ILE A 90 -1.90 7.86 4.05
CA ILE A 90 -3.16 7.59 4.73
C ILE A 90 -3.79 6.33 4.11
N PRO A 91 -4.12 5.30 4.91
CA PRO A 91 -4.69 4.07 4.42
C PRO A 91 -6.02 4.27 3.68
N PRO A 92 -6.08 4.08 2.35
CA PRO A 92 -7.30 4.24 1.58
C PRO A 92 -8.20 3.00 1.68
N THR A 93 -9.44 3.15 1.22
CA THR A 93 -10.34 2.04 0.97
C THR A 93 -10.30 1.70 -0.53
N ALA A 94 -9.86 0.49 -0.85
CA ALA A 94 -9.88 -0.03 -2.21
C ALA A 94 -11.15 -0.83 -2.45
N LYS A 95 -11.77 -0.65 -3.62
CA LYS A 95 -12.93 -1.39 -4.09
C LYS A 95 -12.49 -2.58 -4.92
N THR A 96 -13.12 -3.71 -4.68
CA THR A 96 -12.90 -4.94 -5.44
C THR A 96 -14.12 -5.23 -6.29
N TYR A 97 -13.90 -5.49 -7.56
CA TYR A 97 -14.95 -5.76 -8.55
C TYR A 97 -14.87 -7.18 -9.03
N GLY A 98 -16.02 -7.79 -9.23
CA GLY A 98 -16.13 -9.09 -9.85
C GLY A 98 -15.65 -9.06 -11.31
N LYS A 99 -15.12 -10.19 -11.78
CA LYS A 99 -14.72 -10.41 -13.16
C LYS A 99 -15.06 -11.85 -13.54
N GLY A 100 -15.76 -12.02 -14.65
CA GLY A 100 -16.15 -13.34 -15.17
C GLY A 100 -17.56 -13.38 -15.74
N PRO A 101 -17.95 -14.50 -16.35
CA PRO A 101 -19.20 -14.64 -17.10
C PRO A 101 -20.43 -14.93 -16.25
N ALA A 102 -20.26 -15.15 -14.93
CA ALA A 102 -21.38 -15.50 -14.05
C ALA A 102 -22.39 -14.35 -13.88
N THR A 103 -23.61 -14.71 -13.51
CA THR A 103 -24.68 -13.78 -13.11
C THR A 103 -25.11 -14.07 -11.67
N VAL A 104 -25.65 -13.05 -11.00
CA VAL A 104 -26.34 -13.15 -9.71
C VAL A 104 -27.79 -12.81 -9.96
N GLY A 105 -28.63 -13.82 -10.10
CA GLY A 105 -29.96 -13.64 -10.70
C GLY A 105 -29.81 -13.16 -12.14
N SER A 106 -30.42 -12.03 -12.48
CA SER A 106 -30.31 -11.37 -13.79
C SER A 106 -29.13 -10.38 -13.90
N VAL A 107 -28.38 -10.14 -12.80
CA VAL A 107 -27.33 -9.14 -12.76
C VAL A 107 -25.98 -9.77 -13.10
N PRO A 108 -25.23 -9.25 -14.12
CA PRO A 108 -23.90 -9.75 -14.41
C PRO A 108 -22.95 -9.55 -13.22
N PHE A 109 -22.17 -10.57 -12.86
CA PHE A 109 -21.13 -10.49 -11.82
C PHE A 109 -20.01 -9.53 -12.22
N ASN A 110 -19.74 -9.45 -13.52
CA ASN A 110 -18.68 -8.62 -14.07
C ASN A 110 -18.92 -7.14 -13.75
N ASN A 111 -17.88 -6.47 -13.19
CA ASN A 111 -17.90 -5.07 -12.75
C ASN A 111 -18.80 -4.74 -11.54
N GLN A 112 -19.44 -5.73 -10.88
CA GLN A 112 -20.09 -5.49 -9.60
C GLN A 112 -19.03 -5.23 -8.51
N GLU A 113 -19.25 -4.24 -7.65
CA GLU A 113 -18.44 -4.03 -6.46
C GLU A 113 -18.80 -5.11 -5.43
N VAL A 114 -17.91 -6.07 -5.23
CA VAL A 114 -18.17 -7.27 -4.42
C VAL A 114 -17.53 -7.23 -3.04
N ALA A 115 -16.50 -6.42 -2.85
CA ALA A 115 -15.85 -6.25 -1.56
C ALA A 115 -15.10 -4.91 -1.48
N THR A 116 -14.84 -4.47 -0.25
CA THR A 116 -13.94 -3.37 0.04
C THR A 116 -12.85 -3.82 1.01
N ALA A 117 -11.69 -3.18 0.96
CA ALA A 117 -10.60 -3.41 1.89
C ALA A 117 -9.83 -2.13 2.15
N LYS A 118 -9.47 -1.87 3.40
CA LYS A 118 -8.43 -0.90 3.73
C LYS A 118 -7.08 -1.58 3.77
N TRP A 119 -6.05 -0.84 3.38
CA TRP A 119 -4.68 -1.36 3.45
C TRP A 119 -3.72 -0.30 4.00
N PHE A 120 -2.67 -0.79 4.64
CA PHE A 120 -1.51 -0.02 5.06
C PHE A 120 -0.28 -0.66 4.43
N SER A 121 0.51 0.13 3.69
CA SER A 121 1.56 -0.40 2.80
C SER A 121 2.82 0.46 2.83
N PRO A 122 3.55 0.52 3.96
CA PRO A 122 4.82 1.23 4.03
C PRO A 122 5.89 0.54 3.19
N SER A 123 6.79 1.37 2.64
CA SER A 123 7.99 0.93 1.94
C SER A 123 9.23 1.56 2.56
N LEU A 124 10.27 0.78 2.74
CA LEU A 124 11.59 1.26 3.12
C LEU A 124 12.50 1.13 1.89
N LEU A 125 13.02 2.26 1.43
CA LEU A 125 13.81 2.36 0.20
C LEU A 125 15.18 2.97 0.51
N LEU A 126 16.20 2.49 -0.15
CA LEU A 126 17.50 3.13 -0.25
C LEU A 126 17.57 3.82 -1.61
N ASP A 127 17.65 5.13 -1.60
CA ASP A 127 17.65 5.98 -2.78
C ASP A 127 19.06 6.44 -3.12
N TYR A 128 19.38 6.39 -4.41
CA TYR A 128 20.54 7.06 -4.97
C TYR A 128 20.11 8.29 -5.76
N ARG A 129 20.57 9.46 -5.33
CA ARG A 129 20.30 10.77 -5.92
C ARG A 129 21.47 11.16 -6.82
N PHE A 130 21.19 11.35 -8.09
CA PHE A 130 22.18 11.78 -9.06
C PHE A 130 22.51 13.26 -8.90
N LEU A 131 23.60 13.68 -9.50
CA LEU A 131 24.10 15.06 -9.51
C LEU A 131 24.49 15.55 -8.10
N THR A 132 24.86 16.82 -8.01
CA THR A 132 25.29 17.46 -6.76
C THR A 132 24.13 18.11 -6.02
N PRO A 133 24.25 18.37 -4.72
CA PRO A 133 23.25 19.13 -3.95
C PRO A 133 22.92 20.51 -4.52
N ALA A 134 23.86 21.14 -5.21
CA ALA A 134 23.67 22.46 -5.85
C ALA A 134 22.84 22.40 -7.13
N SER A 135 22.55 21.21 -7.66
CA SER A 135 21.77 21.06 -8.90
C SER A 135 20.30 21.36 -8.63
N PRO A 136 19.63 22.24 -9.41
CA PRO A 136 18.23 22.60 -9.17
C PRO A 136 17.27 21.42 -9.38
N VAL A 137 17.66 20.46 -10.22
CA VAL A 137 16.89 19.22 -10.43
C VAL A 137 17.79 18.03 -10.12
N ARG A 138 17.32 17.14 -9.24
CA ARG A 138 18.05 15.93 -8.86
C ARG A 138 17.21 14.68 -9.16
N PRO A 139 17.53 13.95 -10.22
CA PRO A 139 16.96 12.64 -10.46
C PRO A 139 17.37 11.66 -9.35
N PHE A 140 16.53 10.67 -9.07
CA PHE A 140 16.86 9.60 -8.14
C PHE A 140 16.25 8.27 -8.56
N VAL A 141 16.85 7.20 -8.06
CA VAL A 141 16.33 5.82 -8.15
C VAL A 141 16.44 5.19 -6.77
N GLY A 142 15.46 4.39 -6.39
CA GLY A 142 15.44 3.72 -5.10
C GLY A 142 15.01 2.26 -5.21
N LEU A 143 15.61 1.44 -4.37
CA LEU A 143 15.28 0.02 -4.22
C LEU A 143 15.08 -0.31 -2.75
N GLY A 144 14.15 -1.22 -2.46
CA GLY A 144 13.88 -1.60 -1.10
C GLY A 144 12.79 -2.62 -0.95
N VAL A 145 12.07 -2.55 0.16
CA VAL A 145 11.06 -3.51 0.55
C VAL A 145 9.75 -2.83 0.90
N ASN A 146 8.67 -3.52 0.60
CA ASN A 146 7.31 -3.10 0.93
C ASN A 146 6.67 -4.14 1.85
N TYR A 147 5.98 -3.65 2.88
CA TYR A 147 5.10 -4.43 3.73
C TYR A 147 3.67 -3.97 3.56
N THR A 148 2.76 -4.86 3.18
CA THR A 148 1.34 -4.54 3.01
C THR A 148 0.48 -5.38 3.95
N ARG A 149 -0.35 -4.70 4.76
CA ARG A 149 -1.37 -5.30 5.61
C ARG A 149 -2.75 -4.83 5.18
N PHE A 150 -3.65 -5.78 4.98
CA PHE A 150 -5.06 -5.53 4.69
C PHE A 150 -5.88 -5.62 5.98
N TYR A 151 -6.87 -4.75 6.11
CA TYR A 151 -7.78 -4.72 7.26
C TYR A 151 -9.11 -4.06 6.87
N LYS A 152 -10.15 -4.17 7.72
CA LYS A 152 -11.52 -3.74 7.39
C LYS A 152 -11.93 -4.25 6.01
N LEU A 153 -11.93 -5.59 5.91
CA LEU A 153 -12.35 -6.29 4.69
C LEU A 153 -13.82 -6.61 4.83
N ASP A 154 -14.63 -5.96 4.03
CA ASP A 154 -16.08 -6.10 4.07
C ASP A 154 -16.60 -6.57 2.71
N SER A 155 -17.50 -7.57 2.73
CA SER A 155 -18.29 -7.94 1.57
C SER A 155 -19.38 -6.89 1.36
N THR A 156 -19.70 -6.60 0.11
CA THR A 156 -20.83 -5.72 -0.22
C THR A 156 -22.12 -6.55 -0.35
N PRO A 157 -23.31 -5.91 -0.39
CA PRO A 157 -24.56 -6.64 -0.68
C PRO A 157 -24.50 -7.45 -1.99
N ALA A 158 -23.83 -6.92 -3.04
CA ALA A 158 -23.62 -7.66 -4.28
C ALA A 158 -22.65 -8.83 -4.10
N GLY A 159 -21.61 -8.68 -3.28
CA GLY A 159 -20.70 -9.74 -2.91
C GLY A 159 -21.41 -10.85 -2.11
N ASP A 160 -22.24 -10.50 -1.15
CA ASP A 160 -23.03 -11.44 -0.37
C ASP A 160 -24.02 -12.19 -1.25
N ALA A 161 -24.74 -11.49 -2.13
CA ALA A 161 -25.65 -12.11 -3.09
C ALA A 161 -24.91 -13.09 -4.02
N ALA A 162 -23.72 -12.70 -4.52
CA ALA A 162 -22.88 -13.54 -5.37
C ALA A 162 -22.38 -14.81 -4.67
N ASN A 163 -22.20 -14.74 -3.36
CA ASN A 163 -21.74 -15.88 -2.56
C ASN A 163 -22.86 -16.71 -1.94
N GLY A 164 -24.12 -16.27 -2.05
CA GLY A 164 -25.29 -16.94 -1.49
C GLY A 164 -25.58 -16.60 -0.02
N GLY A 165 -25.02 -15.49 0.50
CA GLY A 165 -25.26 -15.00 1.86
C GLY A 165 -24.13 -14.16 2.42
N PRO A 166 -24.28 -13.69 3.68
CA PRO A 166 -23.25 -12.88 4.35
C PRO A 166 -21.88 -13.54 4.32
N THR A 167 -20.91 -12.83 3.76
CA THR A 167 -19.59 -13.37 3.45
C THR A 167 -18.49 -12.68 4.23
N ARG A 168 -17.69 -13.46 4.93
CA ARG A 168 -16.47 -12.97 5.60
C ARG A 168 -15.28 -13.08 4.67
N VAL A 169 -14.62 -11.96 4.42
CA VAL A 169 -13.45 -11.86 3.53
C VAL A 169 -12.17 -11.73 4.35
N ARG A 170 -11.10 -12.39 3.90
CA ARG A 170 -9.74 -12.28 4.48
C ARG A 170 -8.70 -12.19 3.38
N LEU A 171 -7.66 -11.41 3.63
CA LEU A 171 -6.45 -11.31 2.81
C LEU A 171 -5.23 -11.51 3.70
N SER A 172 -4.24 -12.26 3.23
CA SER A 172 -2.96 -12.39 3.93
C SER A 172 -2.12 -11.13 3.76
N THR A 173 -1.24 -10.87 4.73
CA THR A 173 -0.21 -9.84 4.60
C THR A 173 0.78 -10.18 3.49
N SER A 174 1.44 -9.15 2.95
CA SER A 174 2.45 -9.28 1.91
C SER A 174 3.75 -8.60 2.35
N PHE A 175 4.86 -9.20 1.98
CA PHE A 175 6.18 -8.60 2.03
C PHE A 175 6.86 -8.87 0.68
N GLY A 176 7.44 -7.83 0.08
CA GLY A 176 8.02 -7.95 -1.26
C GLY A 176 8.93 -6.79 -1.63
N PRO A 177 9.64 -6.89 -2.76
CA PRO A 177 10.49 -5.83 -3.25
C PRO A 177 9.67 -4.61 -3.69
N ALA A 178 10.28 -3.43 -3.54
CA ALA A 178 9.78 -2.16 -4.03
C ALA A 178 10.89 -1.39 -4.73
N ALA A 179 10.50 -0.56 -5.69
CA ALA A 179 11.40 0.31 -6.42
C ALA A 179 10.72 1.66 -6.71
N THR A 180 11.54 2.70 -6.80
CA THR A 180 11.09 4.04 -7.17
C THR A 180 12.06 4.67 -8.16
N VAL A 181 11.56 5.57 -8.99
CA VAL A 181 12.35 6.44 -9.86
C VAL A 181 11.65 7.79 -9.91
N GLY A 182 12.43 8.86 -9.82
CA GLY A 182 11.83 10.19 -9.80
C GLY A 182 12.85 11.30 -9.92
N GLY A 183 12.39 12.50 -9.63
CA GLY A 183 13.21 13.68 -9.52
C GLY A 183 12.65 14.63 -8.48
N SER A 184 13.53 15.38 -7.85
CA SER A 184 13.21 16.52 -7.00
C SER A 184 13.66 17.78 -7.69
N TRP A 185 12.81 18.79 -7.68
CA TRP A 185 13.13 20.15 -8.06
C TRP A 185 13.19 21.01 -6.80
N GLN A 186 14.35 21.59 -6.55
CA GLN A 186 14.60 22.43 -5.37
C GLN A 186 14.24 23.88 -5.69
N ASP A 187 13.26 24.43 -4.98
CA ASP A 187 12.85 25.82 -5.11
C ASP A 187 13.62 26.72 -4.14
N THR A 188 13.78 26.26 -2.91
CA THR A 188 14.60 26.93 -1.87
C THR A 188 15.54 25.91 -1.20
N ARG A 189 16.39 26.34 -0.26
CA ARG A 189 17.24 25.41 0.50
C ARG A 189 16.43 24.38 1.30
N GLU A 190 15.23 24.72 1.68
CA GLU A 190 14.37 23.91 2.56
C GLU A 190 13.22 23.22 1.81
N ILE A 191 12.74 23.82 0.70
CA ILE A 191 11.55 23.36 0.01
C ILE A 191 11.90 22.78 -1.36
N ASN A 192 11.37 21.62 -1.64
CA ASN A 192 11.46 20.98 -2.93
C ASN A 192 10.11 20.40 -3.40
N VAL A 193 9.98 20.16 -4.70
CA VAL A 193 8.86 19.45 -5.31
C VAL A 193 9.38 18.15 -5.87
N ILE A 194 8.68 17.05 -5.57
CA ILE A 194 9.05 15.71 -5.96
C ILE A 194 7.99 15.14 -6.91
N ALA A 195 8.43 14.60 -8.02
CA ALA A 195 7.62 13.75 -8.89
C ALA A 195 8.30 12.40 -9.04
N SER A 196 7.57 11.31 -8.74
CA SER A 196 8.14 9.97 -8.83
C SER A 196 7.13 8.92 -9.26
N PHE A 197 7.66 7.82 -9.76
CA PHE A 197 6.93 6.61 -10.08
C PHE A 197 7.49 5.46 -9.24
N SER A 198 6.59 4.77 -8.54
CA SER A 198 6.94 3.64 -7.66
C SER A 198 6.20 2.39 -8.07
N ALA A 199 6.82 1.25 -7.81
CA ALA A 199 6.22 -0.06 -8.01
C ALA A 199 6.60 -0.99 -6.86
N ALA A 200 5.67 -1.88 -6.47
CA ALA A 200 5.94 -2.90 -5.48
C ALA A 200 5.34 -4.25 -5.90
N ARG A 201 5.93 -5.34 -5.42
CA ARG A 201 5.32 -6.66 -5.55
C ARG A 201 4.50 -6.95 -4.30
N VAL A 202 3.17 -7.02 -4.47
CA VAL A 202 2.24 -7.30 -3.38
C VAL A 202 1.42 -8.53 -3.77
N ASN A 203 1.62 -9.62 -3.03
CA ASN A 203 0.92 -10.89 -3.23
C ASN A 203 0.10 -11.20 -1.97
N SER A 204 -1.12 -11.69 -2.15
CA SER A 204 -1.97 -12.07 -1.03
C SER A 204 -2.83 -13.28 -1.37
N ASN A 205 -3.08 -14.11 -0.38
CA ASN A 205 -4.05 -15.19 -0.47
C ASN A 205 -5.40 -14.65 0.02
N TYR A 206 -6.38 -14.71 -0.88
CA TYR A 206 -7.76 -14.37 -0.61
C TYR A 206 -8.50 -15.60 -0.08
N ARG A 207 -9.34 -15.40 0.90
CA ARG A 207 -10.28 -16.39 1.42
C ARG A 207 -11.61 -15.72 1.73
N SER A 208 -12.69 -16.26 1.18
CA SER A 208 -14.06 -15.95 1.58
C SER A 208 -14.69 -17.13 2.30
N ASP A 209 -15.56 -16.84 3.26
CA ASP A 209 -16.31 -17.82 4.04
C ASP A 209 -17.76 -17.36 4.13
N THR A 210 -18.65 -18.14 3.53
CA THR A 210 -20.10 -17.90 3.51
C THR A 210 -20.77 -19.11 4.15
N ALA A 211 -21.19 -18.97 5.42
CA ALA A 211 -21.84 -20.06 6.17
C ALA A 211 -21.06 -21.39 6.11
N GLY A 212 -19.72 -21.35 6.19
CA GLY A 212 -18.84 -22.52 6.12
C GLY A 212 -18.41 -22.93 4.69
N VAL A 213 -18.97 -22.35 3.65
CA VAL A 213 -18.49 -22.54 2.27
C VAL A 213 -17.28 -21.66 2.03
N ILE A 214 -16.13 -22.31 1.91
CA ILE A 214 -14.84 -21.61 1.78
C ILE A 214 -14.44 -21.57 0.30
N ARG A 215 -14.07 -20.37 -0.17
CA ARG A 215 -13.47 -20.17 -1.49
C ARG A 215 -12.16 -19.42 -1.35
N THR A 216 -11.18 -19.74 -2.18
CA THR A 216 -9.83 -19.21 -2.12
C THR A 216 -9.30 -18.84 -3.51
N THR A 217 -8.41 -17.84 -3.54
CA THR A 217 -7.58 -17.55 -4.71
C THR A 217 -6.32 -16.85 -4.29
N SER A 218 -5.28 -16.87 -5.12
CA SER A 218 -4.10 -16.02 -4.94
C SER A 218 -4.18 -14.81 -5.85
N ILE A 219 -3.81 -13.66 -5.30
CA ILE A 219 -3.90 -12.36 -5.96
C ILE A 219 -2.53 -11.70 -5.97
N ARG A 220 -2.10 -11.24 -7.15
CA ARG A 220 -0.97 -10.33 -7.34
C ARG A 220 -1.52 -8.95 -7.63
N PHE A 221 -1.36 -8.03 -6.70
CA PHE A 221 -1.89 -6.67 -6.86
C PHE A 221 -1.02 -5.80 -7.77
N ASN A 222 0.32 -5.98 -7.73
CA ASN A 222 1.30 -5.24 -8.53
C ASN A 222 0.98 -3.74 -8.62
N PRO A 223 0.90 -3.02 -7.49
CA PRO A 223 0.62 -1.59 -7.48
C PRO A 223 1.72 -0.83 -8.22
N ARG A 224 1.30 0.12 -9.02
CA ARG A 224 2.14 1.14 -9.64
C ARG A 224 1.59 2.48 -9.22
N ALA A 225 2.44 3.36 -8.79
CA ALA A 225 1.99 4.63 -8.27
C ALA A 225 2.75 5.80 -8.90
N PHE A 226 2.00 6.84 -9.21
CA PHE A 226 2.54 8.16 -9.48
C PHE A 226 2.40 9.00 -8.21
N ILE A 227 3.45 9.72 -7.85
CA ILE A 227 3.54 10.55 -6.65
C ILE A 227 3.89 11.96 -7.07
N LEU A 228 3.17 12.92 -6.52
CA LEU A 228 3.49 14.34 -6.60
C LEU A 228 3.46 14.90 -5.18
N ALA A 229 4.57 15.43 -4.69
CA ALA A 229 4.69 15.87 -3.31
C ALA A 229 5.56 17.13 -3.18
N ALA A 230 5.33 17.88 -2.11
CA ALA A 230 6.24 18.88 -1.62
C ALA A 230 7.06 18.28 -0.46
N GLY A 231 8.34 18.59 -0.42
CA GLY A 231 9.27 18.21 0.64
C GLY A 231 9.77 19.41 1.41
N TYR A 232 9.95 19.25 2.70
CA TYR A 232 10.56 20.21 3.60
C TYR A 232 11.77 19.55 4.29
N SER A 233 12.93 20.15 4.09
CA SER A 233 14.21 19.70 4.64
C SER A 233 14.57 20.47 5.92
N PHE A 234 15.06 19.76 6.97
CA PHE A 234 15.37 20.32 8.30
C PHE A 234 16.49 19.55 9.01
#